data_78021a8f9a16f9f09bcaa56839d2949d
#
_entry.id   78021a8f9a16f9f09bcaa56839d2949d
#
_cell.length_a   1.000
_cell.length_b   1.000
_cell.length_c   1.000
_cell.angle_alpha   90.00
_cell.angle_beta   90.00
_cell.angle_gamma   90.00
#
_symmetry.space_group_name_H-M   'P 1'
#
loop_
_entity.id
_entity.type
_entity.pdbx_description
1 polymer ?
#
loop_
_entity_poly.entity_id
_entity_poly.type
_entity_poly.pdbx_seq_one_letter_code
_entity_poly.pdbx_strand_id
1 'polypeptide(L)'
;MSNLAIWELSSFVQLPVMWLLFWKFGKVDVLRSMVAEAVVGCFIEFSTEPPWAYHYRLTVYKDVPLAVVLGWGFLLTLVTTASNAVYRRLVSTRSGRDWRRVVCDVCAGVAVALPLEAIGLKSGIWDYNYEALQ
;
A
#
# COMPACT_ATOMS: atom_id res chain seq x y z
N MET A 1 -12.99 19.28 9.46
CA MET A 1 -12.05 18.16 9.75
C MET A 1 -10.68 18.55 9.21
N SER A 2 -9.61 18.30 9.96
CA SER A 2 -8.26 18.50 9.43
C SER A 2 -7.96 17.47 8.32
N ASN A 3 -7.09 17.80 7.37
CA ASN A 3 -6.67 16.88 6.31
C ASN A 3 -6.19 15.53 6.89
N LEU A 4 -5.45 15.59 8.00
CA LEU A 4 -4.98 14.42 8.73
C LEU A 4 -6.13 13.49 9.16
N ALA A 5 -7.20 14.03 9.73
CA ALA A 5 -8.35 13.23 10.17
C ALA A 5 -9.06 12.54 9.00
N ILE A 6 -9.11 13.19 7.83
CA ILE A 6 -9.67 12.59 6.60
C ILE A 6 -8.81 11.41 6.16
N TRP A 7 -7.49 11.56 6.18
CA TRP A 7 -6.56 10.50 5.80
C TRP A 7 -6.61 9.30 6.75
N GLU A 8 -6.57 9.54 8.07
CA GLU A 8 -6.73 8.47 9.06
C GLU A 8 -8.06 7.72 8.85
N LEU A 9 -9.17 8.44 8.73
CA LEU A 9 -10.48 7.83 8.51
C LEU A 9 -10.52 7.04 7.21
N SER A 10 -9.98 7.58 6.11
CA SER A 10 -9.94 6.88 4.83
C SER A 10 -9.16 5.57 4.92
N SER A 11 -8.02 5.55 5.61
CA SER A 11 -7.22 4.34 5.80
C SER A 11 -7.98 3.26 6.58
N PHE A 12 -8.74 3.64 7.61
CA PHE A 12 -9.57 2.69 8.35
C PHE A 12 -10.77 2.16 7.55
N VAL A 13 -11.30 2.96 6.62
CA VAL A 13 -12.48 2.56 5.82
C VAL A 13 -12.09 1.76 4.58
N GLN A 14 -10.96 2.05 3.95
CA GLN A 14 -10.52 1.40 2.71
C GLN A 14 -10.42 -0.12 2.84
N LEU A 15 -9.81 -0.61 3.92
CA LEU A 15 -9.54 -2.03 4.12
C LEU A 15 -10.83 -2.86 4.28
N PRO A 16 -11.75 -2.52 5.19
CA PRO A 16 -13.03 -3.24 5.29
C PRO A 16 -13.89 -3.09 4.04
N VAL A 17 -13.86 -1.96 3.34
CA VAL A 17 -14.61 -1.79 2.09
C VAL A 17 -14.05 -2.73 1.01
N MET A 18 -12.74 -2.77 0.81
CA MET A 18 -12.13 -3.72 -0.13
C MET A 18 -12.42 -5.17 0.27
N TRP A 19 -12.29 -5.48 1.56
CA TRP A 19 -12.61 -6.81 2.07
C TRP A 19 -14.02 -7.24 1.70
N LEU A 20 -15.01 -6.41 1.99
CA LEU A 20 -16.42 -6.66 1.68
C LEU A 20 -16.67 -6.81 0.17
N LEU A 21 -16.03 -5.96 -0.66
CA LEU A 21 -16.15 -6.02 -2.10
C LEU A 21 -15.59 -7.34 -2.65
N PHE A 22 -14.38 -7.71 -2.29
CA PHE A 22 -13.77 -8.96 -2.77
C PHE A 22 -14.51 -10.19 -2.26
N TRP A 23 -14.99 -10.16 -1.03
CA TRP A 23 -15.81 -11.23 -0.47
C TRP A 23 -17.13 -11.37 -1.24
N LYS A 24 -17.83 -10.27 -1.49
CA LYS A 24 -19.07 -10.25 -2.28
C LYS A 24 -18.88 -10.79 -3.70
N PHE A 25 -17.76 -10.53 -4.31
CA PHE A 25 -17.43 -11.01 -5.66
C PHE A 25 -16.74 -12.39 -5.67
N GLY A 26 -16.68 -13.09 -4.55
CA GLY A 26 -16.08 -14.43 -4.45
C GLY A 26 -14.57 -14.47 -4.70
N LYS A 27 -13.87 -13.35 -4.52
CA LYS A 27 -12.42 -13.23 -4.73
C LYS A 27 -11.63 -13.59 -3.46
N VAL A 28 -11.86 -14.79 -2.93
CA VAL A 28 -11.24 -15.22 -1.65
C VAL A 28 -9.71 -15.24 -1.72
N ASP A 29 -9.13 -15.59 -2.86
CA ASP A 29 -7.68 -15.61 -3.03
C ASP A 29 -7.09 -14.21 -2.92
N VAL A 30 -7.79 -13.17 -3.40
CA VAL A 30 -7.38 -11.77 -3.25
C VAL A 30 -7.43 -11.36 -1.77
N LEU A 31 -8.44 -11.82 -1.01
CA LEU A 31 -8.51 -11.56 0.43
C LEU A 31 -7.35 -12.17 1.20
N ARG A 32 -6.96 -13.41 0.85
CA ARG A 32 -5.79 -14.06 1.45
C ARG A 32 -4.50 -13.30 1.12
N SER A 33 -4.33 -12.89 -0.14
CA SER A 33 -3.20 -12.05 -0.55
C SER A 33 -3.16 -10.75 0.23
N MET A 34 -4.31 -10.08 0.41
CA MET A 34 -4.41 -8.81 1.14
C MET A 34 -3.91 -8.91 2.58
N VAL A 35 -4.20 -10.03 3.27
CA VAL A 35 -3.68 -10.26 4.62
C VAL A 35 -2.16 -10.45 4.60
N ALA A 36 -1.65 -11.26 3.67
CA ALA A 36 -0.21 -11.46 3.53
C ALA A 36 0.52 -10.15 3.17
N GLU A 37 -0.05 -9.37 2.28
CA GLU A 37 0.47 -8.08 1.85
C GLU A 37 0.47 -7.05 2.99
N ALA A 38 -0.55 -7.05 3.85
CA ALA A 38 -0.56 -6.23 5.06
C ALA A 38 0.56 -6.61 6.03
N VAL A 39 0.81 -7.91 6.23
CA VAL A 39 1.91 -8.39 7.08
C VAL A 39 3.27 -7.99 6.51
N VAL A 40 3.47 -8.17 5.19
CA VAL A 40 4.71 -7.74 4.51
C VAL A 40 4.90 -6.23 4.62
N GLY A 41 3.82 -5.46 4.42
CA GLY A 41 3.84 -4.01 4.56
C GLY A 41 4.20 -3.55 5.98
N CYS A 42 3.66 -4.21 7.02
CA CYS A 42 4.08 -3.97 8.40
C CYS A 42 5.58 -4.18 8.58
N PHE A 43 6.11 -5.27 8.05
CA PHE A 43 7.54 -5.58 8.16
C PHE A 43 8.40 -4.53 7.46
N ILE A 44 8.01 -4.12 6.25
CA ILE A 44 8.70 -3.06 5.50
C ILE A 44 8.68 -1.78 6.33
N GLU A 45 7.52 -1.37 6.82
CA GLU A 45 7.34 -0.12 7.56
C GLU A 45 8.18 -0.08 8.83
N PHE A 46 8.14 -1.14 9.63
CA PHE A 46 8.94 -1.23 10.85
C PHE A 46 10.46 -1.26 10.59
N SER A 47 10.86 -1.77 9.42
CA SER A 47 12.27 -1.81 9.03
C SER A 47 12.77 -0.49 8.45
N THR A 48 11.87 0.32 7.87
CA THR A 48 12.20 1.58 7.19
C THR A 48 11.70 2.83 7.94
N GLU A 49 11.15 2.66 9.15
CA GLU A 49 10.58 3.75 9.94
C GLU A 49 11.52 4.94 10.16
N PRO A 50 12.82 4.76 10.46
CA PRO A 50 13.67 5.91 10.79
C PRO A 50 13.72 7.04 9.75
N PRO A 51 13.68 6.78 8.41
CA PRO A 51 13.63 7.82 7.39
C PRO A 51 12.34 8.63 7.32
N TRP A 52 11.27 8.21 8.01
CA TRP A 52 9.96 8.83 7.93
C TRP A 52 9.59 9.54 9.22
N ALA A 53 8.96 10.69 9.12
CA ALA A 53 8.32 11.41 10.23
C ALA A 53 6.82 11.49 9.95
N TYR A 54 6.02 10.72 10.68
CA TYR A 54 4.58 10.67 10.53
C TYR A 54 3.87 11.60 11.51
N HIS A 55 2.80 12.26 11.06
CA HIS A 55 2.01 13.19 11.87
C HIS A 55 0.63 12.64 12.29
N TYR A 56 0.45 11.33 12.22
CA TYR A 56 -0.78 10.66 12.62
C TYR A 56 -0.95 10.60 14.15
N ARG A 57 -2.19 10.41 14.59
CA ARG A 57 -2.54 10.37 16.03
C ARG A 57 -2.39 8.99 16.65
N LEU A 58 -2.70 7.94 15.87
CA LEU A 58 -2.67 6.57 16.36
C LEU A 58 -1.44 5.85 15.82
N THR A 59 -0.51 5.55 16.70
CA THR A 59 0.72 4.81 16.39
C THR A 59 0.67 3.40 16.96
N VAL A 60 1.33 2.45 16.31
CA VAL A 60 1.41 1.04 16.71
C VAL A 60 2.78 0.71 17.29
N TYR A 61 3.83 1.19 16.64
CA TYR A 61 5.20 0.93 17.04
C TYR A 61 6.04 2.16 16.76
N LYS A 62 6.72 2.69 17.77
CA LYS A 62 7.40 3.99 17.70
C LYS A 62 6.46 5.04 17.08
N ASP A 63 6.85 5.66 15.97
CA ASP A 63 6.06 6.66 15.25
C ASP A 63 5.26 6.10 14.08
N VAL A 64 5.30 4.76 13.86
CA VAL A 64 4.57 4.11 12.76
C VAL A 64 3.06 4.12 13.03
N PRO A 65 2.27 4.78 12.17
CA PRO A 65 0.83 4.90 12.35
C PRO A 65 0.09 3.60 12.02
N LEU A 66 -0.95 3.30 12.78
CA LEU A 66 -1.87 2.21 12.45
C LEU A 66 -2.51 2.38 11.06
N ALA A 67 -2.81 3.61 10.67
CA ALA A 67 -3.37 3.94 9.37
C ALA A 67 -2.43 3.53 8.21
N VAL A 68 -1.12 3.72 8.37
CA VAL A 68 -0.11 3.33 7.36
C VAL A 68 0.00 1.80 7.28
N VAL A 69 0.06 1.13 8.43
CA VAL A 69 0.09 -0.34 8.52
C VAL A 69 -1.11 -0.96 7.79
N LEU A 70 -2.31 -0.46 8.05
CA LEU A 70 -3.53 -0.90 7.37
C LEU A 70 -3.53 -0.52 5.87
N GLY A 71 -2.97 0.64 5.55
CA GLY A 71 -2.83 1.14 4.18
C GLY A 71 -2.01 0.22 3.29
N TRP A 72 -0.99 -0.47 3.82
CA TRP A 72 -0.17 -1.40 3.06
C TRP A 72 -0.96 -2.58 2.47
N GLY A 73 -1.88 -3.17 3.24
CA GLY A 73 -2.74 -4.23 2.74
C GLY A 73 -3.60 -3.78 1.56
N PHE A 74 -4.14 -2.56 1.64
CA PHE A 74 -4.87 -1.94 0.53
C PHE A 74 -3.96 -1.65 -0.67
N LEU A 75 -2.84 -0.98 -0.44
CA LEU A 75 -1.93 -0.50 -1.46
C LEU A 75 -1.35 -1.65 -2.29
N LEU A 76 -0.78 -2.65 -1.64
CA LEU A 76 -0.18 -3.79 -2.33
C LEU A 76 -1.23 -4.61 -3.07
N THR A 77 -2.43 -4.79 -2.50
CA THR A 77 -3.53 -5.47 -3.21
C THR A 77 -3.97 -4.70 -4.45
N LEU A 78 -4.01 -3.36 -4.40
CA LEU A 78 -4.31 -2.54 -5.56
C LEU A 78 -3.24 -2.71 -6.65
N VAL A 79 -1.96 -2.62 -6.27
CA VAL A 79 -0.80 -2.79 -7.16
C VAL A 79 -0.82 -4.16 -7.82
N THR A 80 -0.94 -5.23 -7.04
CA THR A 80 -0.92 -6.60 -7.56
C THR A 80 -2.14 -6.90 -8.45
N THR A 81 -3.31 -6.37 -8.11
CA THR A 81 -4.52 -6.51 -8.93
C THR A 81 -4.38 -5.77 -10.25
N ALA A 82 -3.90 -4.52 -10.24
CA ALA A 82 -3.68 -3.73 -11.44
C ALA A 82 -2.61 -4.35 -12.34
N SER A 83 -1.47 -4.73 -11.76
CA SER A 83 -0.38 -5.41 -12.46
C SER A 83 -0.84 -6.69 -13.14
N ASN A 84 -1.57 -7.54 -12.42
CA ASN A 84 -2.13 -8.78 -12.97
C ASN A 84 -3.12 -8.50 -14.13
N ALA A 85 -3.93 -7.45 -14.04
CA ALA A 85 -4.85 -7.08 -15.11
C ALA A 85 -4.10 -6.63 -16.37
N VAL A 86 -3.05 -5.84 -16.23
CA VAL A 86 -2.18 -5.39 -17.33
C VAL A 86 -1.42 -6.57 -17.93
N TYR A 87 -0.76 -7.37 -17.09
CA TYR A 87 0.00 -8.53 -17.54
C TYR A 87 -0.85 -9.51 -18.35
N ARG A 88 -2.08 -9.80 -17.90
CA ARG A 88 -3.01 -10.68 -18.63
C ARG A 88 -3.43 -10.17 -20.01
N ARG A 89 -3.42 -8.86 -20.21
CA ARG A 89 -3.72 -8.22 -21.51
C ARG A 89 -2.53 -8.24 -22.46
N LEU A 90 -1.32 -8.12 -21.92
CA LEU A 90 -0.08 -8.03 -22.72
C LEU A 90 0.50 -9.39 -23.06
N VAL A 91 0.24 -10.42 -22.26
CA VAL A 91 0.87 -11.73 -22.41
C VAL A 91 -0.19 -12.81 -22.62
N SER A 92 -0.26 -13.32 -23.85
CA SER A 92 -1.17 -14.39 -24.24
C SER A 92 -0.76 -15.78 -23.74
N THR A 93 0.56 -16.02 -23.60
CA THR A 93 1.11 -17.32 -23.17
C THR A 93 1.70 -17.20 -21.75
N ARG A 94 1.13 -17.97 -20.82
CA ARG A 94 1.59 -17.97 -19.44
C ARG A 94 2.82 -18.86 -19.28
N SER A 95 3.97 -18.29 -19.07
CA SER A 95 5.16 -18.98 -18.56
C SER A 95 5.22 -18.81 -17.04
N GLY A 96 5.56 -19.87 -16.31
CA GLY A 96 5.59 -19.84 -14.84
C GLY A 96 6.59 -18.82 -14.26
N ARG A 97 7.64 -18.48 -15.00
CA ARG A 97 8.69 -17.52 -14.61
C ARG A 97 8.88 -16.51 -15.73
N ASP A 98 8.11 -15.43 -15.69
CA ASP A 98 8.11 -14.40 -16.72
C ASP A 98 8.55 -13.06 -16.14
N TRP A 99 9.72 -12.55 -16.57
CA TRP A 99 10.25 -11.26 -16.15
C TRP A 99 9.31 -10.08 -16.47
N ARG A 100 8.46 -10.22 -17.50
CA ARG A 100 7.47 -9.21 -17.86
C ARG A 100 6.46 -8.97 -16.74
N ARG A 101 6.18 -10.00 -15.93
CA ARG A 101 5.35 -9.86 -14.74
C ARG A 101 6.01 -8.93 -13.72
N VAL A 102 7.29 -9.13 -13.47
CA VAL A 102 8.07 -8.27 -12.56
C VAL A 102 8.04 -6.81 -13.03
N VAL A 103 8.20 -6.59 -14.33
CA VAL A 103 8.09 -5.24 -14.91
C VAL A 103 6.70 -4.64 -14.69
N CYS A 104 5.63 -5.40 -14.93
CA CYS A 104 4.26 -4.95 -14.65
C CYS A 104 4.07 -4.60 -13.16
N ASP A 105 4.60 -5.43 -12.25
CA ASP A 105 4.51 -5.20 -10.80
C ASP A 105 5.25 -3.92 -10.41
N VAL A 106 6.47 -3.72 -10.90
CA VAL A 106 7.25 -2.50 -10.65
C VAL A 106 6.56 -1.26 -11.23
N CYS A 107 6.11 -1.32 -12.49
CA CYS A 107 5.41 -0.18 -13.11
C CYS A 107 4.10 0.17 -12.38
N ALA A 108 3.32 -0.82 -11.97
CA ALA A 108 2.12 -0.61 -11.19
C ALA A 108 2.43 -0.02 -9.81
N GLY A 109 3.48 -0.53 -9.13
CA GLY A 109 3.96 -0.01 -7.87
C GLY A 109 4.35 1.46 -7.96
N VAL A 110 5.18 1.81 -8.93
CA VAL A 110 5.62 3.19 -9.17
C VAL A 110 4.43 4.10 -9.49
N ALA A 111 3.51 3.65 -10.37
CA ALA A 111 2.35 4.43 -10.77
C ALA A 111 1.37 4.72 -9.62
N VAL A 112 1.34 3.87 -8.59
CA VAL A 112 0.52 4.07 -7.39
C VAL A 112 1.28 4.81 -6.30
N ALA A 113 2.54 4.44 -6.05
CA ALA A 113 3.33 4.99 -4.95
C ALA A 113 3.70 6.46 -5.18
N LEU A 114 4.13 6.85 -6.39
CA LEU A 114 4.57 8.24 -6.64
C LEU A 114 3.47 9.29 -6.40
N PRO A 115 2.23 9.12 -6.90
CA PRO A 115 1.16 10.06 -6.59
C PRO A 115 0.81 10.12 -5.11
N LEU A 116 0.79 8.98 -4.42
CA LEU A 116 0.53 8.92 -2.98
C LEU A 116 1.60 9.65 -2.19
N GLU A 117 2.87 9.42 -2.52
CA GLU A 117 4.00 10.09 -1.92
C GLU A 117 3.92 11.60 -2.11
N ALA A 118 3.70 12.06 -3.35
CA ALA A 118 3.56 13.48 -3.66
C ALA A 118 2.39 14.14 -2.91
N ILE A 119 1.27 13.43 -2.77
CA ILE A 119 0.09 13.94 -2.05
C ILE A 119 0.38 13.98 -0.54
N GLY A 120 1.00 12.94 0.02
CA GLY A 120 1.31 12.86 1.45
C GLY A 120 2.26 13.97 1.90
N LEU A 121 3.36 14.14 1.20
CA LEU A 121 4.31 15.23 1.44
C LEU A 121 3.67 16.62 1.29
N LYS A 122 2.96 16.84 0.17
CA LYS A 122 2.29 18.13 -0.07
C LYS A 122 1.21 18.46 0.96
N SER A 123 0.56 17.45 1.51
CA SER A 123 -0.49 17.59 2.52
C SER A 123 0.04 17.69 3.95
N GLY A 124 1.36 17.52 4.16
CA GLY A 124 1.99 17.51 5.49
C GLY A 124 1.51 16.35 6.36
N ILE A 125 1.24 15.19 5.77
CA ILE A 125 0.80 13.99 6.50
C ILE A 125 2.00 13.22 6.99
N TRP A 126 3.08 13.21 6.23
CA TRP A 126 4.41 12.75 6.60
C TRP A 126 5.48 13.62 5.95
N ASP A 127 6.66 13.56 6.51
CA ASP A 127 7.86 14.22 6.02
C ASP A 127 9.04 13.23 6.02
N TYR A 128 10.12 13.57 5.31
CA TYR A 128 11.36 12.82 5.41
C TYR A 128 12.15 13.25 6.64
N ASN A 129 12.58 12.28 7.42
CA ASN A 129 13.51 12.51 8.54
C ASN A 129 14.96 12.52 8.01
N TYR A 130 15.43 13.68 7.58
CA TYR A 130 16.76 13.83 7.01
C TYR A 130 17.88 13.57 8.04
N GLU A 131 17.62 13.71 9.34
CA GLU A 131 18.62 13.41 10.38
C GLU A 131 18.89 11.90 10.47
N ALA A 132 17.91 11.07 10.19
CA ALA A 132 18.05 9.62 10.19
C ALA A 132 18.76 9.09 8.92
N LEU A 133 18.97 9.93 7.92
CA LEU A 133 19.64 9.59 6.66
C LEU A 133 21.13 9.95 6.65
N GLN A 134 21.63 10.59 7.71
CA GLN A 134 23.05 10.95 7.92
C GLN A 134 23.77 9.89 8.74
#